data_522e64ea3cdeb550aec85db7a0c87288
#
_entry.id   522e64ea3cdeb550aec85db7a0c87288
#
_cell.length_a   1.000
_cell.length_b   1.000
_cell.length_c   1.000
_cell.angle_alpha   90.00
_cell.angle_beta   90.00
_cell.angle_gamma   90.00
#
_symmetry.space_group_name_H-M   'P 1'
#
loop_
_entity.id
_entity.type
_entity.pdbx_description
1 polymer ?
#
loop_
_entity_poly.entity_id
_entity_poly.type
_entity_poly.pdbx_seq_one_letter_code
_entity_poly.pdbx_strand_id
1 'polypeptide(L)'
;YNMKQILSVFTVLIVILCGCSGAKAFVNSKAAVQINASQISGLADETYAIEDVRVLQDFLLGRRTVGNGKDFDLCKDGVWNVFDLCLLKREVMKNMTANDMDILVTYFSCTGNTEKIAEYTASYLNADIYEIVPEIPYTEDDLKYYTDCRADREQNDPTARPEISGSVKNMDDYEIVFIGYPIWHGQAPKIIYTFIESYDFSDKIIVPFCTSGSSPIGS
;
A
#
# COMPACT_ATOMS: atom_id res chain seq x y z
N TYR A 1 -2.56 -17.76 14.15
CA TYR A 1 -2.87 -16.33 13.98
C TYR A 1 -4.13 -16.20 13.14
N ASN A 2 -5.09 -15.41 13.57
CA ASN A 2 -6.47 -15.44 13.09
C ASN A 2 -6.57 -14.55 11.84
N MET A 3 -7.04 -15.10 10.72
CA MET A 3 -7.21 -14.43 9.41
C MET A 3 -7.97 -13.09 9.47
N LYS A 4 -8.78 -12.86 10.52
CA LYS A 4 -9.45 -11.57 10.76
C LYS A 4 -8.50 -10.43 11.16
N GLN A 5 -7.29 -10.72 11.63
CA GLN A 5 -6.29 -9.68 11.96
C GLN A 5 -5.52 -9.23 10.72
N ILE A 6 -5.31 -10.10 9.75
CA ILE A 6 -4.64 -9.78 8.48
C ILE A 6 -5.56 -8.90 7.61
N LEU A 7 -6.86 -9.14 7.61
CA LEU A 7 -7.83 -8.35 6.83
C LEU A 7 -7.98 -6.90 7.34
N SER A 8 -7.68 -6.64 8.61
CA SER A 8 -7.77 -5.31 9.22
C SER A 8 -6.65 -4.35 8.77
N VAL A 9 -5.53 -4.88 8.26
CA VAL A 9 -4.38 -4.08 7.81
C VAL A 9 -4.59 -3.53 6.39
N PHE A 10 -5.51 -4.10 5.62
CA PHE A 10 -5.71 -3.78 4.20
C PHE A 10 -6.59 -2.55 3.90
N THR A 11 -7.03 -1.79 4.90
CA THR A 11 -8.02 -0.73 4.68
C THR A 11 -7.42 0.66 4.44
N VAL A 12 -6.11 0.80 4.22
CA VAL A 12 -5.53 2.10 3.85
C VAL A 12 -4.91 2.02 2.46
N LEU A 13 -5.72 2.38 1.48
CA LEU A 13 -5.37 2.43 0.08
C LEU A 13 -4.86 3.80 -0.30
N ILE A 14 -3.61 3.90 -0.74
CA ILE A 14 -3.15 5.09 -1.48
C ILE A 14 -3.32 4.78 -2.97
N VAL A 15 -4.30 5.43 -3.58
CA VAL A 15 -4.43 5.46 -5.05
C VAL A 15 -3.41 6.45 -5.58
N ILE A 16 -2.31 5.98 -6.12
CA ILE A 16 -1.44 6.82 -6.93
C ILE A 16 -2.06 6.87 -8.32
N LEU A 17 -2.63 8.02 -8.66
CA LEU A 17 -3.21 8.27 -9.96
C LEU A 17 -2.12 8.20 -11.03
N CYS A 18 -2.17 7.16 -11.85
CA CYS A 18 -1.41 7.10 -13.08
C CYS A 18 -1.96 8.17 -14.02
N GLY A 19 -1.10 9.11 -14.45
CA GLY A 19 -1.44 10.15 -15.38
C GLY A 19 -1.71 9.62 -16.80
N CYS A 20 -2.91 9.08 -17.02
CA CYS A 20 -3.45 8.86 -18.36
C CYS A 20 -4.37 10.02 -18.70
N SER A 21 -3.99 10.80 -19.71
CA SER A 21 -4.85 11.83 -20.34
C SER A 21 -6.17 11.20 -20.74
N GLY A 22 -7.25 11.53 -20.05
CA GLY A 22 -8.61 11.23 -20.49
C GLY A 22 -9.56 10.62 -19.47
N ALA A 23 -9.14 10.22 -18.29
CA ALA A 23 -10.05 9.68 -17.28
C ALA A 23 -10.66 10.82 -16.45
N LYS A 24 -11.93 11.14 -16.68
CA LYS A 24 -12.71 11.99 -15.78
C LYS A 24 -12.95 11.21 -14.49
N ALA A 25 -12.28 11.62 -13.41
CA ALA A 25 -12.57 11.14 -12.08
C ALA A 25 -14.00 11.55 -11.70
N PHE A 26 -14.88 10.58 -11.52
CA PHE A 26 -16.19 10.80 -10.88
C PHE A 26 -15.95 10.90 -9.38
N VAL A 27 -15.63 12.09 -8.91
CA VAL A 27 -15.70 12.40 -7.49
C VAL A 27 -17.13 12.88 -7.24
N ASN A 28 -17.89 12.09 -6.49
CA ASN A 28 -19.22 12.46 -6.07
C ASN A 28 -19.11 13.71 -5.18
N SER A 29 -19.59 14.85 -5.70
CA SER A 29 -19.43 16.17 -5.15
C SER A 29 -20.25 16.33 -3.88
N LYS A 30 -19.59 16.31 -2.72
CA LYS A 30 -19.88 17.26 -1.63
C LYS A 30 -18.59 17.42 -0.81
N ALA A 31 -18.04 18.63 -0.91
CA ALA A 31 -16.84 19.10 -0.22
C ALA A 31 -15.49 18.58 -0.76
N ALA A 32 -15.13 19.00 -2.00
CA ALA A 32 -13.73 19.14 -2.34
C ALA A 32 -13.19 20.37 -1.58
N VAL A 33 -12.60 20.15 -0.42
CA VAL A 33 -11.81 21.18 0.26
C VAL A 33 -10.56 21.39 -0.58
N GLN A 34 -10.49 22.51 -1.30
CA GLN A 34 -9.26 22.96 -1.92
C GLN A 34 -8.33 23.41 -0.81
N ILE A 35 -7.39 22.54 -0.41
CA ILE A 35 -6.33 22.90 0.51
C ILE A 35 -5.33 23.75 -0.27
N ASN A 36 -5.35 25.07 -0.09
CA ASN A 36 -4.34 25.94 -0.64
C ASN A 36 -3.00 25.68 0.07
N ALA A 37 -1.92 25.57 -0.71
CA ALA A 37 -0.56 25.36 -0.20
C ALA A 37 -0.10 26.38 0.84
N SER A 38 -0.76 27.56 0.92
CA SER A 38 -0.50 28.59 1.92
C SER A 38 -1.07 28.32 3.31
N GLN A 39 -1.95 27.33 3.48
CA GLN A 39 -2.48 26.95 4.80
C GLN A 39 -1.60 25.91 5.51
N ILE A 40 -0.59 25.35 4.81
CA ILE A 40 0.35 24.36 5.37
C ILE A 40 1.51 25.04 6.10
N SER A 41 1.70 26.36 5.94
CA SER A 41 2.83 27.10 6.52
C SER A 41 2.70 27.40 8.03
N GLY A 42 1.66 26.93 8.70
CA GLY A 42 1.42 27.13 10.14
C GLY A 42 1.80 25.94 11.02
N LEU A 43 2.30 24.85 10.45
CA LEU A 43 2.83 23.69 11.20
C LEU A 43 4.32 23.94 11.46
N ALA A 44 4.62 24.97 12.24
CA ALA A 44 5.96 25.22 12.74
C ALA A 44 6.28 24.19 13.83
N ASP A 45 7.31 23.37 13.57
CA ASP A 45 8.21 22.77 14.53
C ASP A 45 7.83 21.47 15.26
N GLU A 46 6.83 20.72 14.83
CA GLU A 46 6.71 19.33 15.27
C GLU A 46 7.23 18.40 14.17
N THR A 47 8.45 17.89 14.35
CA THR A 47 8.97 16.80 13.50
C THR A 47 8.26 15.51 13.86
N TYR A 48 7.48 14.98 12.93
CA TYR A 48 6.86 13.67 13.07
C TYR A 48 7.84 12.56 12.65
N ALA A 49 7.86 11.50 13.46
CA ALA A 49 8.65 10.30 13.23
C ALA A 49 7.77 9.11 12.82
N ILE A 50 8.38 8.03 12.40
CA ILE A 50 7.70 6.77 12.10
C ILE A 50 6.89 6.24 13.28
N GLU A 51 7.42 6.39 14.50
CA GLU A 51 6.73 5.96 15.70
C GLU A 51 5.38 6.70 15.88
N ASP A 52 5.29 7.96 15.45
CA ASP A 52 4.05 8.72 15.49
C ASP A 52 2.98 8.11 14.56
N VAL A 53 3.40 7.57 13.41
CA VAL A 53 2.51 6.83 12.49
C VAL A 53 1.95 5.58 13.17
N ARG A 54 2.81 4.81 13.86
CA ARG A 54 2.39 3.62 14.61
C ARG A 54 1.43 3.98 15.75
N VAL A 55 1.74 5.04 16.49
CA VAL A 55 0.88 5.52 17.57
C VAL A 55 -0.52 5.87 17.09
N LEU A 56 -0.63 6.67 16.01
CA LEU A 56 -1.93 7.02 15.44
C LEU A 56 -2.66 5.81 14.85
N GLN A 57 -1.94 4.91 14.19
CA GLN A 57 -2.51 3.68 13.65
C GLN A 57 -3.08 2.78 14.75
N ASP A 58 -2.36 2.56 15.83
CA ASP A 58 -2.83 1.75 16.96
C ASP A 58 -4.02 2.41 17.68
N PHE A 59 -4.03 3.73 17.77
CA PHE A 59 -5.18 4.48 18.30
C PHE A 59 -6.43 4.25 17.44
N LEU A 60 -6.33 4.40 16.12
CA LEU A 60 -7.45 4.19 15.19
C LEU A 60 -7.95 2.74 15.17
N LEU A 61 -7.07 1.79 15.46
CA LEU A 61 -7.43 0.38 15.60
C LEU A 61 -7.98 0.02 17.00
N GLY A 62 -8.07 0.99 17.91
CA GLY A 62 -8.52 0.77 19.29
C GLY A 62 -7.56 -0.07 20.14
N ARG A 63 -6.31 -0.18 19.72
CA ARG A 63 -5.27 -0.97 20.43
C ARG A 63 -4.54 -0.17 21.50
N ARG A 64 -4.56 1.15 21.39
CA ARG A 64 -3.85 2.07 22.30
C ARG A 64 -4.69 3.31 22.58
N THR A 65 -4.63 3.79 23.81
CA THR A 65 -5.09 5.13 24.16
C THR A 65 -3.89 6.08 24.03
N VAL A 66 -4.04 7.17 23.30
CA VAL A 66 -2.98 8.17 23.19
C VAL A 66 -3.04 9.07 24.40
N GLY A 67 -2.05 8.94 25.26
CA GLY A 67 -1.75 9.94 26.28
C GLY A 67 -0.39 10.51 25.92
N ASN A 68 -0.33 11.76 25.54
CA ASN A 68 0.83 12.67 25.62
C ASN A 68 0.97 13.59 24.40
N GLY A 69 0.40 14.75 24.49
CA GLY A 69 1.00 15.98 23.98
C GLY A 69 1.15 16.21 22.48
N LYS A 70 1.16 15.19 21.64
CA LYS A 70 1.17 15.40 20.18
C LYS A 70 -0.25 15.44 19.65
N ASP A 71 -0.54 16.47 18.86
CA ASP A 71 -1.79 16.59 18.13
C ASP A 71 -1.63 15.91 16.76
N PHE A 72 -2.45 14.92 16.50
CA PHE A 72 -2.49 14.21 15.23
C PHE A 72 -3.62 14.69 14.30
N ASP A 73 -4.33 15.75 14.64
CA ASP A 73 -5.32 16.39 13.77
C ASP A 73 -4.62 17.25 12.69
N LEU A 74 -4.01 16.59 11.71
CA LEU A 74 -3.29 17.27 10.64
C LEU A 74 -4.22 17.93 9.63
N CYS A 75 -5.42 17.41 9.47
CA CYS A 75 -6.42 18.00 8.57
C CYS A 75 -7.23 19.13 9.23
N LYS A 76 -7.09 19.34 10.56
CA LYS A 76 -7.77 20.40 11.32
C LYS A 76 -9.30 20.30 11.32
N ASP A 77 -9.83 19.06 11.33
CA ASP A 77 -11.27 18.82 11.41
C ASP A 77 -11.79 18.54 12.83
N GLY A 78 -10.89 18.49 13.81
CA GLY A 78 -11.18 18.25 15.22
C GLY A 78 -11.31 16.78 15.59
N VAL A 79 -11.04 15.85 14.68
CA VAL A 79 -11.19 14.41 14.91
C VAL A 79 -10.01 13.64 14.30
N TRP A 80 -9.30 12.89 15.12
CA TRP A 80 -8.25 12.00 14.61
C TRP A 80 -8.86 10.81 13.85
N ASN A 81 -8.54 10.73 12.57
CA ASN A 81 -9.11 9.74 11.67
C ASN A 81 -8.09 9.25 10.61
N VAL A 82 -8.55 8.44 9.66
CA VAL A 82 -7.69 7.88 8.61
C VAL A 82 -7.06 8.94 7.70
N PHE A 83 -7.67 10.11 7.56
CA PHE A 83 -7.10 11.20 6.75
C PHE A 83 -5.86 11.78 7.42
N ASP A 84 -5.89 11.94 8.74
CA ASP A 84 -4.73 12.39 9.51
C ASP A 84 -3.60 11.38 9.41
N LEU A 85 -3.91 10.09 9.49
CA LEU A 85 -2.91 9.02 9.29
C LEU A 85 -2.27 9.10 7.89
N CYS A 86 -3.05 9.39 6.85
CA CYS A 86 -2.53 9.58 5.50
C CYS A 86 -1.64 10.82 5.39
N LEU A 87 -2.06 11.93 6.01
CA LEU A 87 -1.27 13.17 6.04
C LEU A 87 0.02 12.98 6.84
N LEU A 88 -0.06 12.31 7.99
CA LEU A 88 1.07 12.00 8.84
C LEU A 88 2.11 11.13 8.11
N LYS A 89 1.66 10.04 7.46
CA LYS A 89 2.54 9.22 6.63
C LYS A 89 3.24 10.04 5.55
N ARG A 90 2.50 10.91 4.85
CA ARG A 90 3.06 11.78 3.82
C ARG A 90 4.10 12.76 4.40
N GLU A 91 3.85 13.31 5.58
CA GLU A 91 4.76 14.26 6.21
C GLU A 91 6.03 13.58 6.70
N VAL A 92 5.90 12.43 7.35
CA VAL A 92 7.04 11.59 7.74
C VAL A 92 7.88 11.23 6.51
N MET A 93 7.27 10.77 5.43
CA MET A 93 7.98 10.42 4.18
C MET A 93 8.71 11.62 3.53
N LYS A 94 8.20 12.84 3.65
CA LYS A 94 8.91 14.04 3.15
C LYS A 94 10.16 14.37 3.96
N ASN A 95 10.10 14.15 5.28
CA ASN A 95 11.17 14.46 6.21
C ASN A 95 12.23 13.35 6.27
N MET A 96 11.90 12.19 5.70
CA MET A 96 12.81 11.06 5.54
C MET A 96 13.75 11.36 4.37
N THR A 97 14.99 11.64 4.70
CA THR A 97 16.04 11.49 3.69
C THR A 97 16.21 9.98 3.46
N ALA A 98 16.29 9.57 2.21
CA ALA A 98 16.43 8.16 1.81
C ALA A 98 17.63 7.41 2.45
N ASN A 99 18.39 8.07 3.30
CA ASN A 99 19.55 7.52 4.01
C ASN A 99 19.23 7.00 5.43
N ASP A 100 18.02 7.20 5.94
CA ASP A 100 17.72 6.91 7.36
C ASP A 100 16.76 5.72 7.55
N MET A 101 16.29 5.09 6.46
CA MET A 101 15.35 3.97 6.56
C MET A 101 15.52 2.96 5.44
N ASP A 102 15.47 1.71 5.80
CA ASP A 102 15.49 0.61 4.86
C ASP A 102 14.09 0.39 4.27
N ILE A 103 13.92 0.81 3.02
CA ILE A 103 12.66 0.72 2.29
C ILE A 103 12.76 -0.37 1.23
N LEU A 104 11.78 -1.25 1.20
CA LEU A 104 11.63 -2.25 0.16
C LEU A 104 10.37 -1.98 -0.68
N VAL A 105 10.52 -1.96 -1.99
CA VAL A 105 9.39 -1.94 -2.92
C VAL A 105 9.25 -3.33 -3.53
N THR A 106 8.19 -4.04 -3.15
CA THR A 106 7.87 -5.34 -3.74
C THR A 106 6.72 -5.21 -4.74
N TYR A 107 6.73 -6.03 -5.79
CA TYR A 107 5.63 -6.01 -6.74
C TYR A 107 5.44 -7.36 -7.44
N PHE A 108 4.21 -7.59 -7.87
CA PHE A 108 3.84 -8.63 -8.82
C PHE A 108 3.29 -7.98 -10.09
N SER A 109 3.79 -8.39 -11.27
CA SER A 109 3.35 -7.84 -12.55
C SER A 109 3.45 -8.88 -13.66
N CYS A 110 2.36 -9.11 -14.42
CA CYS A 110 2.37 -9.97 -15.60
C CYS A 110 2.51 -9.18 -16.91
N THR A 111 2.16 -7.89 -16.92
CA THR A 111 2.10 -7.08 -18.14
C THR A 111 2.96 -5.81 -18.07
N GLY A 112 3.81 -5.71 -17.07
CA GLY A 112 4.74 -4.58 -16.89
C GLY A 112 4.11 -3.29 -16.37
N ASN A 113 2.80 -3.23 -16.12
CA ASN A 113 2.16 -2.00 -15.65
C ASN A 113 2.48 -1.71 -14.18
N THR A 114 2.35 -2.71 -13.32
CA THR A 114 2.71 -2.58 -11.89
C THR A 114 4.22 -2.41 -11.73
N GLU A 115 5.01 -3.14 -12.49
CA GLU A 115 6.47 -3.04 -12.56
C GLU A 115 6.95 -1.60 -12.75
N LYS A 116 6.45 -0.90 -13.78
CA LYS A 116 6.83 0.50 -14.04
C LYS A 116 6.56 1.43 -12.87
N ILE A 117 5.46 1.25 -12.16
CA ILE A 117 5.15 2.04 -10.97
C ILE A 117 6.08 1.67 -9.82
N ALA A 118 6.38 0.37 -9.65
CA ALA A 118 7.32 -0.11 -8.65
C ALA A 118 8.74 0.45 -8.87
N GLU A 119 9.24 0.38 -10.10
CA GLU A 119 10.54 0.93 -10.48
C GLU A 119 10.63 2.45 -10.24
N TYR A 120 9.58 3.18 -10.66
CA TYR A 120 9.51 4.62 -10.39
C TYR A 120 9.52 4.93 -8.89
N THR A 121 8.74 4.18 -8.11
CA THR A 121 8.65 4.35 -6.66
C THR A 121 9.99 4.03 -5.98
N ALA A 122 10.62 2.91 -6.35
CA ALA A 122 11.92 2.53 -5.81
C ALA A 122 13.00 3.57 -6.14
N SER A 123 13.04 4.03 -7.38
CA SER A 123 13.98 5.07 -7.82
C SER A 123 13.76 6.40 -7.09
N TYR A 124 12.49 6.81 -6.90
CA TYR A 124 12.16 8.06 -6.20
C TYR A 124 12.51 8.02 -4.72
N LEU A 125 12.32 6.86 -4.07
CA LEU A 125 12.58 6.67 -2.64
C LEU A 125 14.02 6.19 -2.36
N ASN A 126 14.83 5.93 -3.40
CA ASN A 126 16.13 5.26 -3.27
C ASN A 126 16.01 3.95 -2.48
N ALA A 127 15.00 3.17 -2.78
CA ALA A 127 14.62 1.94 -2.09
C ALA A 127 15.09 0.71 -2.85
N ASP A 128 15.26 -0.39 -2.12
CA ASP A 128 15.45 -1.70 -2.73
C ASP A 128 14.18 -2.15 -3.46
N ILE A 129 14.34 -2.95 -4.51
CA ILE A 129 13.21 -3.45 -5.31
C ILE A 129 13.26 -4.98 -5.40
N TYR A 130 12.09 -5.62 -5.27
CA TYR A 130 11.94 -7.06 -5.37
C TYR A 130 10.69 -7.43 -6.18
N GLU A 131 10.87 -8.20 -7.25
CA GLU A 131 9.78 -8.77 -8.02
C GLU A 131 9.29 -10.08 -7.37
N ILE A 132 7.99 -10.18 -7.13
CA ILE A 132 7.33 -11.40 -6.70
C ILE A 132 7.10 -12.26 -7.94
N VAL A 133 8.02 -13.20 -8.18
CA VAL A 133 7.99 -14.07 -9.36
C VAL A 133 7.27 -15.36 -9.03
N PRO A 134 6.21 -15.75 -9.76
CA PRO A 134 5.59 -17.06 -9.57
C PRO A 134 6.52 -18.17 -10.03
N GLU A 135 6.59 -19.28 -9.29
CA GLU A 135 7.39 -20.45 -9.66
C GLU A 135 7.02 -20.99 -11.05
N ILE A 136 5.72 -20.96 -11.36
CA ILE A 136 5.21 -21.24 -12.71
C ILE A 136 4.73 -19.93 -13.30
N PRO A 137 5.43 -19.33 -14.29
CA PRO A 137 5.01 -18.08 -14.91
C PRO A 137 3.60 -18.16 -15.51
N TYR A 138 2.87 -17.05 -15.46
CA TYR A 138 1.58 -16.94 -16.14
C TYR A 138 1.79 -16.73 -17.64
N THR A 139 1.13 -17.56 -18.45
CA THR A 139 1.07 -17.41 -19.90
C THR A 139 -0.06 -16.45 -20.29
N GLU A 140 -0.09 -16.04 -21.56
CA GLU A 140 -1.23 -15.27 -22.08
C GLU A 140 -2.56 -15.99 -21.92
N ASP A 141 -2.56 -17.33 -22.06
CA ASP A 141 -3.75 -18.16 -21.87
C ASP A 141 -4.21 -18.19 -20.42
N ASP A 142 -3.29 -18.16 -19.48
CA ASP A 142 -3.58 -18.11 -18.03
C ASP A 142 -4.22 -16.78 -17.60
N LEU A 143 -4.11 -15.72 -18.41
CA LEU A 143 -4.63 -14.39 -18.14
C LEU A 143 -5.89 -14.03 -18.96
N LYS A 144 -6.48 -14.98 -19.67
CA LYS A 144 -7.73 -14.78 -20.40
C LYS A 144 -8.93 -14.83 -19.46
N TYR A 145 -9.18 -13.74 -18.74
CA TYR A 145 -10.25 -13.65 -17.75
C TYR A 145 -11.61 -14.07 -18.29
N TYR A 146 -12.43 -14.64 -17.42
CA TYR A 146 -13.78 -15.16 -17.72
C TYR A 146 -13.82 -16.37 -18.67
N THR A 147 -12.71 -17.10 -18.81
CA THR A 147 -12.62 -18.32 -19.63
C THR A 147 -12.27 -19.56 -18.83
N ASP A 148 -12.41 -19.51 -17.50
CA ASP A 148 -11.94 -20.53 -16.57
C ASP A 148 -10.41 -20.76 -16.69
N CYS A 149 -9.67 -19.69 -16.96
CA CYS A 149 -8.22 -19.73 -17.02
C CYS A 149 -7.60 -19.93 -15.62
N ARG A 150 -6.27 -20.08 -15.55
CA ARG A 150 -5.56 -20.26 -14.29
C ARG A 150 -5.82 -19.12 -13.32
N ALA A 151 -5.73 -17.87 -13.78
CA ALA A 151 -6.00 -16.69 -12.94
C ALA A 151 -7.43 -16.68 -12.40
N ASP A 152 -8.44 -17.06 -13.21
CA ASP A 152 -9.83 -17.16 -12.76
C ASP A 152 -9.98 -18.21 -11.65
N ARG A 153 -9.41 -19.40 -11.85
CA ARG A 153 -9.48 -20.50 -10.87
C ARG A 153 -8.80 -20.12 -9.56
N GLU A 154 -7.60 -19.55 -9.62
CA GLU A 154 -6.87 -19.11 -8.43
C GLU A 154 -7.64 -18.02 -7.67
N GLN A 155 -8.20 -17.03 -8.38
CA GLN A 155 -8.95 -15.95 -7.72
C GLN A 155 -10.25 -16.42 -7.06
N ASN A 156 -10.91 -17.43 -7.64
CA ASN A 156 -12.13 -18.02 -7.10
C ASN A 156 -11.88 -19.01 -5.95
N ASP A 157 -10.66 -19.48 -5.78
CA ASP A 157 -10.28 -20.35 -4.67
C ASP A 157 -9.69 -19.53 -3.50
N PRO A 158 -10.38 -19.42 -2.36
CA PRO A 158 -9.88 -18.68 -1.21
C PRO A 158 -8.61 -19.30 -0.60
N THR A 159 -8.34 -20.57 -0.89
CA THR A 159 -7.18 -21.32 -0.36
C THR A 159 -5.99 -21.32 -1.31
N ALA A 160 -6.15 -20.84 -2.55
CA ALA A 160 -5.07 -20.81 -3.51
C ALA A 160 -3.87 -20.01 -3.00
N ARG A 161 -2.70 -20.60 -3.10
CA ARG A 161 -1.39 -20.00 -2.74
C ARG A 161 -0.38 -20.38 -3.82
N PRO A 162 -0.36 -19.66 -4.95
CA PRO A 162 0.64 -19.87 -5.99
C PRO A 162 2.05 -19.76 -5.40
N GLU A 163 2.92 -20.70 -5.73
CA GLU A 163 4.30 -20.72 -5.24
C GLU A 163 5.10 -19.58 -5.84
N ILE A 164 6.04 -19.05 -5.04
CA ILE A 164 6.93 -17.95 -5.41
C ILE A 164 8.34 -18.48 -5.59
N SER A 165 8.97 -18.10 -6.69
CA SER A 165 10.37 -18.37 -6.96
C SER A 165 11.25 -17.33 -6.25
N GLY A 166 12.19 -17.82 -5.46
CA GLY A 166 13.10 -16.97 -4.69
C GLY A 166 12.49 -16.42 -3.39
N SER A 167 13.21 -15.52 -2.76
CA SER A 167 12.81 -14.89 -1.50
C SER A 167 13.52 -13.56 -1.29
N VAL A 168 12.90 -12.65 -0.54
CA VAL A 168 13.56 -11.45 -0.04
C VAL A 168 14.58 -11.86 1.02
N LYS A 169 15.83 -11.44 0.82
CA LYS A 169 16.86 -11.60 1.85
C LYS A 169 16.70 -10.45 2.84
N ASN A 170 16.91 -10.77 4.11
CA ASN A 170 16.92 -9.79 5.19
C ASN A 170 15.62 -8.96 5.27
N MET A 171 14.44 -9.60 5.13
CA MET A 171 13.15 -8.90 5.30
C MET A 171 13.08 -8.14 6.63
N ASP A 172 13.78 -8.63 7.65
CA ASP A 172 13.78 -8.03 8.98
C ASP A 172 14.44 -6.64 9.01
N ASP A 173 15.36 -6.37 8.08
CA ASP A 173 16.07 -5.08 8.01
C ASP A 173 15.17 -3.94 7.53
N TYR A 174 14.11 -4.24 6.78
CA TYR A 174 13.22 -3.21 6.21
C TYR A 174 12.19 -2.74 7.22
N GLU A 175 12.05 -1.43 7.33
CA GLU A 175 11.03 -0.77 8.16
C GLU A 175 9.75 -0.46 7.38
N ILE A 176 9.89 -0.17 6.07
CA ILE A 176 8.76 0.11 5.18
C ILE A 176 8.79 -0.86 4.01
N VAL A 177 7.66 -1.51 3.77
CA VAL A 177 7.48 -2.42 2.64
C VAL A 177 6.31 -1.96 1.78
N PHE A 178 6.62 -1.54 0.56
CA PHE A 178 5.62 -1.30 -0.47
C PHE A 178 5.25 -2.63 -1.13
N ILE A 179 3.95 -2.86 -1.35
CA ILE A 179 3.46 -4.08 -2.01
C ILE A 179 2.59 -3.68 -3.19
N GLY A 180 3.13 -3.85 -4.40
CA GLY A 180 2.48 -3.51 -5.66
C GLY A 180 1.86 -4.72 -6.35
N TYR A 181 0.63 -4.57 -6.86
CA TYR A 181 -0.05 -5.65 -7.59
C TYR A 181 -1.12 -5.13 -8.56
N PRO A 182 -1.43 -5.88 -9.63
CA PRO A 182 -2.60 -5.60 -10.46
C PRO A 182 -3.87 -6.04 -9.73
N ILE A 183 -4.99 -5.38 -10.00
CA ILE A 183 -6.29 -5.85 -9.51
C ILE A 183 -6.79 -6.97 -10.42
N TRP A 184 -7.01 -8.15 -9.84
CA TRP A 184 -7.64 -9.30 -10.47
C TRP A 184 -8.98 -9.60 -9.81
N HIS A 185 -10.09 -9.58 -10.57
CA HIS A 185 -11.45 -9.81 -10.05
C HIS A 185 -11.79 -8.93 -8.81
N GLY A 186 -11.38 -7.66 -8.82
CA GLY A 186 -11.63 -6.74 -7.70
C GLY A 186 -10.76 -6.95 -6.46
N GLN A 187 -9.77 -7.86 -6.51
CA GLN A 187 -8.93 -8.25 -5.37
C GLN A 187 -7.44 -8.25 -5.73
N ALA A 188 -6.58 -8.39 -4.72
CA ALA A 188 -5.18 -8.73 -4.92
C ALA A 188 -5.05 -10.16 -5.47
N PRO A 189 -4.11 -10.42 -6.39
CA PRO A 189 -3.80 -11.78 -6.85
C PRO A 189 -3.40 -12.69 -5.70
N LYS A 190 -3.74 -13.97 -5.78
CA LYS A 190 -3.48 -14.93 -4.69
C LYS A 190 -2.00 -15.11 -4.34
N ILE A 191 -1.10 -14.86 -5.28
CA ILE A 191 0.34 -14.86 -5.02
C ILE A 191 0.76 -13.80 -3.99
N ILE A 192 0.02 -12.70 -3.86
CA ILE A 192 0.27 -11.68 -2.83
C ILE A 192 -0.01 -12.24 -1.43
N TYR A 193 -1.01 -13.13 -1.29
CA TYR A 193 -1.27 -13.82 -0.03
C TYR A 193 -0.11 -14.74 0.34
N THR A 194 0.42 -15.50 -0.65
CA THR A 194 1.61 -16.32 -0.45
C THR A 194 2.78 -15.47 0.03
N PHE A 195 3.02 -14.32 -0.59
CA PHE A 195 4.10 -13.41 -0.21
C PHE A 195 3.94 -12.90 1.22
N ILE A 196 2.75 -12.42 1.58
CA ILE A 196 2.50 -11.87 2.93
C ILE A 196 2.60 -12.96 4.00
N GLU A 197 2.18 -14.18 3.69
CA GLU A 197 2.25 -15.31 4.63
C GLU A 197 3.68 -15.89 4.78
N SER A 198 4.62 -15.52 3.88
CA SER A 198 5.99 -16.02 3.89
C SER A 198 6.93 -15.24 4.82
N TYR A 199 6.51 -14.07 5.33
CA TYR A 199 7.37 -13.22 6.15
C TYR A 199 6.62 -12.69 7.39
N ASP A 200 7.39 -12.30 8.40
CA ASP A 200 6.86 -11.55 9.53
C ASP A 200 6.87 -10.04 9.21
N PHE A 201 5.69 -9.45 9.17
CA PHE A 201 5.48 -8.02 8.95
C PHE A 201 5.16 -7.27 10.25
N SER A 202 5.36 -7.90 11.41
CA SER A 202 5.26 -7.23 12.70
C SER A 202 6.23 -6.05 12.71
N ASP A 203 5.81 -4.94 13.27
CA ASP A 203 6.62 -3.71 13.37
C ASP A 203 7.00 -3.03 12.04
N LYS A 204 6.50 -3.51 10.90
CA LYS A 204 6.73 -2.89 9.59
C LYS A 204 5.56 -2.02 9.14
N ILE A 205 5.87 -0.94 8.43
CA ILE A 205 4.87 -0.13 7.75
C ILE A 205 4.62 -0.71 6.36
N ILE A 206 3.42 -1.26 6.15
CA ILE A 206 3.03 -1.79 4.84
C ILE A 206 2.29 -0.70 4.05
N VAL A 207 2.74 -0.46 2.83
CA VAL A 207 2.14 0.50 1.89
C VAL A 207 1.70 -0.24 0.62
N PRO A 208 0.44 -0.70 0.55
CA PRO A 208 -0.05 -1.33 -0.67
C PRO A 208 -0.29 -0.29 -1.77
N PHE A 209 0.02 -0.64 -3.01
CA PHE A 209 -0.39 0.09 -4.21
C PHE A 209 -0.84 -0.89 -5.29
N CYS A 210 -1.70 -0.43 -6.18
CA CYS A 210 -2.23 -1.30 -7.21
C CYS A 210 -2.42 -0.60 -8.53
N THR A 211 -2.43 -1.39 -9.59
CA THR A 211 -2.77 -0.97 -10.95
C THR A 211 -4.06 -1.65 -11.40
N SER A 212 -4.91 -0.93 -12.13
CA SER A 212 -6.15 -1.45 -12.67
C SER A 212 -6.42 -0.89 -14.06
N GLY A 213 -6.92 -1.73 -14.96
CA GLY A 213 -7.40 -1.29 -16.26
C GLY A 213 -8.73 -0.55 -16.19
N SER A 214 -9.66 -1.00 -15.34
CA SER A 214 -10.99 -0.41 -15.20
C SER A 214 -11.73 -0.82 -13.93
N SER A 215 -11.25 -1.84 -13.20
CA SER A 215 -11.93 -2.34 -12.01
C SER A 215 -11.66 -1.44 -10.80
N PRO A 216 -12.68 -1.06 -10.01
CA PRO A 216 -12.45 -0.43 -8.73
C PRO A 216 -11.83 -1.41 -7.75
N ILE A 217 -11.18 -0.91 -6.71
CA ILE A 217 -10.73 -1.71 -5.58
C ILE A 217 -11.89 -1.92 -4.64
N GLY A 218 -12.15 -3.16 -4.35
CA GLY A 218 -13.09 -3.56 -3.33
C GLY A 218 -14.56 -3.38 -3.71
N SER A 219 -15.29 -4.41 -3.63
CA SER A 219 -16.75 -4.46 -3.50
C SER A 219 -17.08 -5.19 -2.22
#